data_1a76784060594605b981fe6083a589ff
#
_entry.id   1a76784060594605b981fe6083a589ff
#
_cell.length_a   1.000
_cell.length_b   1.000
_cell.length_c   1.000
_cell.angle_alpha   90.00
_cell.angle_beta   90.00
_cell.angle_gamma   90.00
#
_symmetry.space_group_name_H-M   'P 1'
#
loop_
_entity.id
_entity.type
_entity.pdbx_description
1 polymer ?
#
loop_
_entity_poly.entity_id
_entity_poly.type
_entity_poly.pdbx_seq_one_letter_code
_entity_poly.pdbx_strand_id
1 'polypeptide(L)'
;MRVHAVTNEQEFADALAVRFEVFVHEQNVSPESERDALDDDPRTLHCVAYADDGAPIAVGRLLAPHTDISHGEGTGHGAMNPAHPHIGRVAVSNDARGTGAGRLVMDFLEQAAVQRHGAGGTVRVELSAQDQAMAFYERLGYTAYGEGYLDEGIWHHDAYKQVNGG
;
A
#
# COMPACT_ATOMS: atom_id res chain seq x y z
N MET A 1 -1.78 0.53 19.57
CA MET A 1 -2.14 0.62 18.14
C MET A 1 -3.05 -0.53 17.76
N ARG A 2 -3.98 -0.26 16.88
CA ARG A 2 -4.82 -1.32 16.29
C ARG A 2 -5.02 -1.04 14.81
N VAL A 3 -5.09 -2.08 14.00
CA VAL A 3 -5.35 -1.98 12.56
C VAL A 3 -6.60 -2.80 12.22
N HIS A 4 -7.42 -2.28 11.33
CA HIS A 4 -8.56 -3.04 10.81
C HIS A 4 -8.96 -2.55 9.43
N ALA A 5 -9.77 -3.35 8.76
CA ALA A 5 -10.30 -2.98 7.46
C ALA A 5 -11.24 -1.78 7.60
N VAL A 6 -11.20 -0.91 6.61
CA VAL A 6 -12.15 0.20 6.50
C VAL A 6 -13.54 -0.37 6.18
N THR A 7 -14.54 -0.06 7.01
CA THR A 7 -15.89 -0.59 6.87
C THR A 7 -16.97 0.50 6.77
N ASN A 8 -16.58 1.78 6.88
CA ASN A 8 -17.54 2.89 6.82
C ASN A 8 -16.89 4.15 6.28
N GLU A 9 -17.71 5.17 6.02
CA GLU A 9 -17.25 6.42 5.42
C GLU A 9 -16.29 7.19 6.32
N GLN A 10 -16.49 7.15 7.65
CA GLN A 10 -15.61 7.85 8.57
C GLN A 10 -14.21 7.25 8.55
N GLU A 11 -14.12 5.93 8.56
CA GLU A 11 -12.83 5.25 8.50
C GLU A 11 -12.12 5.51 7.18
N PHE A 12 -12.87 5.58 6.09
CA PHE A 12 -12.28 5.92 4.79
C PHE A 12 -11.78 7.37 4.79
N ALA A 13 -12.52 8.29 5.38
CA ALA A 13 -12.08 9.68 5.53
C ALA A 13 -10.81 9.77 6.38
N ASP A 14 -10.73 8.99 7.45
CA ASP A 14 -9.52 8.91 8.29
C ASP A 14 -8.33 8.39 7.49
N ALA A 15 -8.54 7.35 6.68
CA ALA A 15 -7.49 6.81 5.83
C ALA A 15 -7.02 7.84 4.81
N LEU A 16 -7.94 8.54 4.16
CA LEU A 16 -7.59 9.59 3.19
C LEU A 16 -6.83 10.74 3.87
N ALA A 17 -7.17 11.09 5.09
CA ALA A 17 -6.47 12.15 5.81
C ALA A 17 -4.98 11.82 5.99
N VAL A 18 -4.65 10.57 6.35
CA VAL A 18 -3.26 10.13 6.46
C VAL A 18 -2.58 10.16 5.08
N ARG A 19 -3.26 9.69 4.04
CA ARG A 19 -2.71 9.69 2.68
C ARG A 19 -2.40 11.11 2.20
N PHE A 20 -3.30 12.05 2.43
CA PHE A 20 -3.08 13.43 2.01
C PHE A 20 -1.97 14.09 2.83
N GLU A 21 -1.89 13.83 4.13
CA GLU A 21 -0.79 14.33 4.94
C GLU A 21 0.56 13.88 4.38
N VAL A 22 0.71 12.60 4.06
CA VAL A 22 1.99 12.03 3.63
C VAL A 22 2.26 12.30 2.15
N PHE A 23 1.33 11.94 1.29
CA PHE A 23 1.61 11.98 -0.16
C PHE A 23 1.47 13.39 -0.73
N VAL A 24 0.44 14.12 -0.32
CA VAL A 24 0.18 15.46 -0.86
C VAL A 24 1.01 16.51 -0.14
N HIS A 25 0.91 16.58 1.19
CA HIS A 25 1.55 17.66 1.95
C HIS A 25 3.05 17.47 2.13
N GLU A 26 3.51 16.25 2.39
CA GLU A 26 4.94 15.99 2.56
C GLU A 26 5.66 15.74 1.24
N GLN A 27 5.04 14.98 0.32
CA GLN A 27 5.72 14.52 -0.89
C GLN A 27 5.30 15.26 -2.16
N ASN A 28 4.40 16.22 -2.04
CA ASN A 28 3.93 17.05 -3.16
C ASN A 28 3.29 16.26 -4.30
N VAL A 29 2.69 15.13 -4.01
CA VAL A 29 1.87 14.41 -4.98
C VAL A 29 0.62 15.25 -5.25
N SER A 30 0.18 15.27 -6.51
CA SER A 30 -1.02 16.01 -6.90
C SER A 30 -2.24 15.48 -6.14
N PRO A 31 -3.05 16.36 -5.51
CA PRO A 31 -4.27 15.92 -4.83
C PRO A 31 -5.23 15.16 -5.76
N GLU A 32 -5.27 15.54 -7.03
CA GLU A 32 -6.14 14.91 -8.02
C GLU A 32 -5.68 13.48 -8.34
N SER A 33 -4.40 13.19 -8.20
CA SER A 33 -3.83 11.87 -8.47
C SER A 33 -3.87 10.95 -7.25
N GLU A 34 -3.91 11.50 -6.05
CA GLU A 34 -3.80 10.70 -4.83
C GLU A 34 -4.98 9.77 -4.65
N ARG A 35 -6.20 10.31 -4.74
CA ARG A 35 -7.40 9.48 -4.76
C ARG A 35 -7.68 9.10 -6.21
N ASP A 36 -7.78 7.81 -6.51
CA ASP A 36 -7.99 7.32 -7.86
C ASP A 36 -9.19 6.37 -7.94
N ALA A 37 -9.52 5.91 -9.14
CA ALA A 37 -10.66 5.03 -9.37
C ALA A 37 -10.49 3.67 -8.68
N LEU A 38 -9.27 3.24 -8.40
CA LEU A 38 -9.02 1.97 -7.71
C LEU A 38 -9.50 2.02 -6.26
N ASP A 39 -9.59 3.21 -5.67
CA ASP A 39 -10.15 3.37 -4.33
C ASP A 39 -11.62 2.98 -4.26
N ASP A 40 -12.35 3.13 -5.37
CA ASP A 40 -13.77 2.83 -5.43
C ASP A 40 -14.08 1.44 -5.98
N ASP A 41 -13.06 0.67 -6.37
CA ASP A 41 -13.25 -0.71 -6.80
C ASP A 41 -13.69 -1.54 -5.58
N PRO A 42 -14.84 -2.23 -5.65
CA PRO A 42 -15.34 -3.01 -4.50
C PRO A 42 -14.42 -4.16 -4.09
N ARG A 43 -13.48 -4.55 -4.95
CA ARG A 43 -12.50 -5.59 -4.60
C ARG A 43 -11.28 -5.04 -3.87
N THR A 44 -11.11 -3.72 -3.83
CA THR A 44 -9.99 -3.09 -3.12
C THR A 44 -10.27 -3.11 -1.61
N LEU A 45 -9.30 -3.60 -0.85
CA LEU A 45 -9.36 -3.56 0.60
C LEU A 45 -8.55 -2.37 1.10
N HIS A 46 -9.18 -1.51 1.88
CA HIS A 46 -8.48 -0.45 2.59
C HIS A 46 -8.32 -0.82 4.05
N CYS A 47 -7.21 -0.45 4.66
CA CYS A 47 -7.04 -0.58 6.09
C CYS A 47 -6.51 0.71 6.70
N VAL A 48 -6.78 0.88 7.97
CA VAL A 48 -6.32 2.04 8.74
C VAL A 48 -5.87 1.55 10.11
N ALA A 49 -4.76 2.09 10.59
CA ALA A 49 -4.27 1.84 11.94
C ALA A 49 -4.49 3.08 12.79
N TYR A 50 -4.94 2.85 14.01
CA TYR A 50 -5.21 3.91 14.98
C TYR A 50 -4.27 3.79 16.17
N ALA A 51 -3.81 4.93 16.66
CA ALA A 51 -3.10 5.00 17.93
C ALA A 51 -4.06 4.74 19.09
N ASP A 52 -3.51 4.53 20.28
CA ASP A 52 -4.32 4.24 21.47
C ASP A 52 -5.27 5.38 21.81
N ASP A 53 -4.94 6.61 21.42
CA ASP A 53 -5.82 7.78 21.61
C ASP A 53 -6.91 7.93 20.53
N GLY A 54 -6.94 7.01 19.56
CA GLY A 54 -7.91 7.01 18.48
C GLY A 54 -7.52 7.80 17.23
N ALA A 55 -6.33 8.38 17.19
CA ALA A 55 -5.87 9.10 16.01
C ALA A 55 -5.48 8.13 14.88
N PRO A 56 -5.90 8.38 13.62
CA PRO A 56 -5.43 7.58 12.49
C PRO A 56 -3.95 7.88 12.23
N ILE A 57 -3.12 6.84 12.13
CA ILE A 57 -1.67 7.01 12.05
C ILE A 57 -1.03 6.29 10.88
N ALA A 58 -1.68 5.31 10.29
CA ALA A 58 -1.10 4.59 9.16
C ALA A 58 -2.21 3.96 8.33
N VAL A 59 -1.94 3.76 7.05
CA VAL A 59 -2.91 3.25 6.09
C VAL A 59 -2.24 2.39 5.05
N GLY A 60 -3.04 1.62 4.33
CA GLY A 60 -2.63 0.93 3.13
C GLY A 60 -3.84 0.40 2.38
N ARG A 61 -3.62 -0.04 1.15
CA ARG A 61 -4.67 -0.70 0.37
C ARG A 61 -4.12 -1.94 -0.32
N LEU A 62 -5.00 -2.90 -0.53
CA LEU A 62 -4.72 -4.13 -1.25
C LEU A 62 -5.60 -4.15 -2.49
N LEU A 63 -4.97 -4.15 -3.66
CA LEU A 63 -5.67 -4.26 -4.94
C LEU A 63 -5.79 -5.74 -5.31
N ALA A 64 -6.97 -6.12 -5.78
CA ALA A 64 -7.23 -7.50 -6.22
C ALA A 64 -6.40 -7.85 -7.46
N PRO A 65 -6.09 -9.14 -7.68
CA PRO A 65 -5.48 -9.56 -8.93
C PRO A 65 -6.34 -9.16 -10.13
N HIS A 66 -5.70 -8.95 -11.26
CA HIS A 66 -6.33 -8.54 -12.51
C HIS A 66 -6.97 -7.15 -12.46
N THR A 67 -6.55 -6.32 -11.50
CA THR A 67 -6.88 -4.91 -11.50
C THR A 67 -6.02 -4.20 -12.54
N ASP A 68 -6.62 -3.29 -13.29
CA ASP A 68 -5.87 -2.50 -14.26
C ASP A 68 -5.03 -1.45 -13.54
N ILE A 69 -3.72 -1.68 -13.52
CA ILE A 69 -2.75 -0.79 -12.89
C ILE A 69 -1.93 -0.01 -13.93
N SER A 70 -2.27 -0.15 -15.21
CA SER A 70 -1.46 0.40 -16.30
C SER A 70 -1.68 1.88 -16.57
N HIS A 71 -2.70 2.48 -15.99
CA HIS A 71 -3.08 3.87 -16.26
C HIS A 71 -2.45 4.89 -15.32
N GLY A 72 -1.49 4.48 -14.51
CA GLY A 72 -0.68 5.42 -13.77
C GLY A 72 0.13 6.26 -14.75
N GLU A 73 0.35 7.52 -14.42
CA GLU A 73 1.15 8.42 -15.25
C GLU A 73 2.57 7.90 -15.44
N GLY A 74 3.01 7.08 -14.53
CA GLY A 74 4.27 6.41 -14.67
C GLY A 74 4.20 5.38 -15.76
N THR A 75 4.89 5.61 -16.78
CA THR A 75 5.08 4.66 -17.85
C THR A 75 5.83 3.42 -17.38
N GLY A 76 6.15 3.32 -16.08
CA GLY A 76 7.03 2.32 -15.54
C GLY A 76 6.38 1.07 -14.99
N HIS A 77 5.06 1.03 -14.86
CA HIS A 77 4.37 -0.12 -14.27
C HIS A 77 4.34 -1.37 -15.16
N GLY A 78 4.95 -1.33 -16.32
CA GLY A 78 4.93 -2.43 -17.24
C GLY A 78 5.54 -3.73 -16.73
N ALA A 79 6.36 -3.65 -15.70
CA ALA A 79 6.99 -4.84 -15.11
C ALA A 79 6.09 -5.55 -14.11
N MET A 80 5.13 -4.85 -13.49
CA MET A 80 4.25 -5.46 -12.52
C MET A 80 3.22 -6.36 -13.19
N ASN A 81 3.08 -7.56 -12.66
CA ASN A 81 2.15 -8.53 -13.22
C ASN A 81 0.78 -8.38 -12.57
N PRO A 82 -0.26 -7.99 -13.34
CA PRO A 82 -1.61 -7.81 -12.78
C PRO A 82 -2.26 -9.12 -12.31
N ALA A 83 -1.64 -10.27 -12.58
CA ALA A 83 -2.14 -11.55 -12.07
C ALA A 83 -1.99 -11.69 -10.56
N HIS A 84 -1.24 -10.81 -9.91
CA HIS A 84 -0.98 -10.86 -8.47
C HIS A 84 -1.63 -9.69 -7.75
N PRO A 85 -2.04 -9.87 -6.47
CA PRO A 85 -2.52 -8.73 -5.69
C PRO A 85 -1.39 -7.74 -5.41
N HIS A 86 -1.75 -6.45 -5.32
CA HIS A 86 -0.79 -5.37 -5.12
C HIS A 86 -1.11 -4.60 -3.85
N ILE A 87 -0.10 -4.36 -3.02
CA ILE A 87 -0.22 -3.47 -1.88
C ILE A 87 0.29 -2.09 -2.29
N GLY A 88 -0.45 -1.06 -1.95
CA GLY A 88 -0.07 0.31 -2.27
C GLY A 88 -0.65 1.32 -1.30
N ARG A 89 -0.36 2.58 -1.54
CA ARG A 89 -0.81 3.70 -0.69
C ARG A 89 -0.47 3.48 0.78
N VAL A 90 0.65 2.81 1.06
CA VAL A 90 1.14 2.64 2.44
C VAL A 90 1.74 3.96 2.91
N ALA A 91 1.19 4.49 3.98
CA ALA A 91 1.65 5.76 4.52
C ALA A 91 1.56 5.72 6.04
N VAL A 92 2.53 6.35 6.70
CA VAL A 92 2.59 6.48 8.15
C VAL A 92 2.74 7.96 8.47
N SER A 93 1.87 8.48 9.33
CA SER A 93 1.96 9.85 9.84
C SER A 93 3.35 10.11 10.42
N ASN A 94 3.83 11.32 10.22
CA ASN A 94 5.17 11.70 10.68
C ASN A 94 5.39 11.38 12.16
N ASP A 95 4.41 11.68 13.00
CA ASP A 95 4.51 11.47 14.45
C ASP A 95 4.51 9.99 14.85
N ALA A 96 4.06 9.11 13.96
CA ALA A 96 3.97 7.67 14.22
C ALA A 96 5.10 6.86 13.60
N ARG A 97 6.02 7.49 12.91
CA ARG A 97 7.15 6.80 12.29
C ARG A 97 8.08 6.25 13.38
N GLY A 98 8.60 5.04 13.12
CA GLY A 98 9.44 4.36 14.10
C GLY A 98 8.70 3.64 15.21
N THR A 99 7.36 3.60 15.15
CA THR A 99 6.53 2.94 16.17
C THR A 99 6.11 1.52 15.81
N GLY A 100 6.38 1.08 14.58
CA GLY A 100 5.90 -0.20 14.07
C GLY A 100 4.55 -0.12 13.36
N ALA A 101 3.99 1.09 13.19
CA ALA A 101 2.69 1.25 12.54
C ALA A 101 2.70 0.78 11.09
N GLY A 102 3.76 1.06 10.34
CA GLY A 102 3.89 0.61 8.94
C GLY A 102 3.95 -0.90 8.84
N ARG A 103 4.70 -1.55 9.74
CA ARG A 103 4.77 -3.00 9.78
C ARG A 103 3.40 -3.61 10.11
N LEU A 104 2.68 -3.01 11.04
CA LEU A 104 1.35 -3.46 11.42
C LEU A 104 0.39 -3.44 10.22
N VAL A 105 0.42 -2.37 9.43
CA VAL A 105 -0.38 -2.25 8.21
C VAL A 105 0.04 -3.31 7.19
N MET A 106 1.34 -3.49 6.97
CA MET A 106 1.82 -4.48 6.00
C MET A 106 1.44 -5.90 6.40
N ASP A 107 1.61 -6.26 7.67
CA ASP A 107 1.23 -7.59 8.15
C ASP A 107 -0.26 -7.84 7.94
N PHE A 108 -1.10 -6.85 8.22
CA PHE A 108 -2.54 -6.95 8.00
C PHE A 108 -2.87 -7.18 6.52
N LEU A 109 -2.28 -6.40 5.64
CA LEU A 109 -2.56 -6.51 4.21
C LEU A 109 -2.01 -7.81 3.61
N GLU A 110 -0.86 -8.27 4.09
CA GLU A 110 -0.30 -9.55 3.63
C GLU A 110 -1.19 -10.71 4.01
N GLN A 111 -1.69 -10.74 5.24
CA GLN A 111 -2.59 -11.80 5.67
C GLN A 111 -3.93 -11.72 4.93
N ALA A 112 -4.43 -10.53 4.68
CA ALA A 112 -5.63 -10.34 3.86
C ALA A 112 -5.42 -10.86 2.43
N ALA A 113 -4.23 -10.64 1.86
CA ALA A 113 -3.90 -11.14 0.53
C ALA A 113 -3.92 -12.66 0.48
N VAL A 114 -3.38 -13.33 1.49
CA VAL A 114 -3.45 -14.79 1.58
C VAL A 114 -4.89 -15.28 1.66
N GLN A 115 -5.68 -14.66 2.54
CA GLN A 115 -7.08 -15.07 2.77
C GLN A 115 -7.95 -14.87 1.54
N ARG A 116 -7.78 -13.76 0.83
CA ARG A 116 -8.64 -13.40 -0.29
C ARG A 116 -8.18 -13.96 -1.63
N HIS A 117 -6.87 -14.08 -1.81
CA HIS A 117 -6.28 -14.32 -3.13
C HIS A 117 -5.26 -15.46 -3.14
N GLY A 118 -4.97 -16.07 -1.99
CA GLY A 118 -4.00 -17.13 -1.89
C GLY A 118 -4.48 -18.45 -2.47
N ALA A 119 -3.53 -19.29 -2.83
CA ALA A 119 -3.76 -20.65 -3.25
C ALA A 119 -2.82 -21.55 -2.45
N GLY A 120 -3.37 -22.59 -1.79
CA GLY A 120 -2.57 -23.46 -0.94
C GLY A 120 -1.95 -22.77 0.26
N GLY A 121 -2.58 -21.71 0.77
CA GLY A 121 -2.08 -20.95 1.92
C GLY A 121 -0.96 -19.98 1.61
N THR A 122 -0.72 -19.68 0.34
CA THR A 122 0.37 -18.80 -0.08
C THR A 122 -0.08 -17.86 -1.19
N VAL A 123 0.55 -16.70 -1.29
CA VAL A 123 0.28 -15.73 -2.36
C VAL A 123 1.55 -14.93 -2.65
N ARG A 124 1.74 -14.57 -3.91
CA ARG A 124 2.76 -13.58 -4.28
C ARG A 124 2.12 -12.20 -4.20
N VAL A 125 2.68 -11.34 -3.38
CA VAL A 125 2.27 -9.94 -3.27
C VAL A 125 3.28 -9.08 -4.00
N GLU A 126 2.78 -8.11 -4.77
CA GLU A 126 3.62 -7.16 -5.47
C GLU A 126 3.32 -5.75 -5.01
N LEU A 127 4.30 -4.88 -5.13
CA LEU A 127 4.14 -3.45 -4.82
C LEU A 127 5.12 -2.63 -5.63
N SER A 128 4.82 -1.33 -5.70
CA SER A 128 5.74 -0.33 -6.25
C SER A 128 6.18 0.52 -5.07
N ALA A 129 7.47 0.52 -4.79
CA ALA A 129 8.01 1.24 -3.64
C ALA A 129 8.85 2.42 -4.08
N GLN A 130 8.68 3.55 -3.40
CA GLN A 130 9.60 4.68 -3.54
C GLN A 130 10.99 4.21 -3.12
N ASP A 131 12.03 4.61 -3.85
CA ASP A 131 13.39 4.18 -3.57
C ASP A 131 13.81 4.49 -2.13
N GLN A 132 13.37 5.63 -1.60
CA GLN A 132 13.66 6.02 -0.22
C GLN A 132 13.03 5.10 0.83
N ALA A 133 11.97 4.37 0.46
CA ALA A 133 11.28 3.44 1.35
C ALA A 133 11.69 1.99 1.12
N MET A 134 12.53 1.70 0.13
CA MET A 134 12.84 0.32 -0.25
C MET A 134 13.47 -0.47 0.89
N ALA A 135 14.33 0.14 1.70
CA ALA A 135 14.94 -0.54 2.83
C ALA A 135 13.91 -1.05 3.85
N PHE A 136 12.83 -0.28 4.05
CA PHE A 136 11.72 -0.72 4.91
C PHE A 136 11.09 -2.01 4.36
N TYR A 137 10.80 -2.04 3.06
CA TYR A 137 10.19 -3.23 2.44
C TYR A 137 11.15 -4.42 2.40
N GLU A 138 12.43 -4.18 2.15
CA GLU A 138 13.42 -5.26 2.17
C GLU A 138 13.51 -5.92 3.55
N ARG A 139 13.42 -5.13 4.61
CA ARG A 139 13.39 -5.70 5.97
C ARG A 139 12.14 -6.54 6.24
N LEU A 140 11.06 -6.31 5.50
CA LEU A 140 9.85 -7.12 5.58
C LEU A 140 9.89 -8.35 4.67
N GLY A 141 10.97 -8.54 3.92
CA GLY A 141 11.15 -9.71 3.06
C GLY A 141 10.88 -9.48 1.58
N TYR A 142 10.68 -8.23 1.17
CA TYR A 142 10.46 -7.92 -0.25
C TYR A 142 11.77 -7.87 -1.00
N THR A 143 11.70 -8.28 -2.26
CA THR A 143 12.83 -8.23 -3.20
C THR A 143 12.48 -7.26 -4.32
N ALA A 144 13.32 -6.24 -4.50
CA ALA A 144 13.18 -5.31 -5.61
C ALA A 144 13.57 -5.99 -6.92
N TYR A 145 12.89 -5.64 -8.00
CA TYR A 145 13.21 -6.19 -9.33
C TYR A 145 12.85 -5.16 -10.40
N GLY A 146 13.40 -5.37 -11.59
CA GLY A 146 13.15 -4.52 -12.74
C GLY A 146 13.89 -3.20 -12.68
N GLU A 147 13.65 -2.36 -13.67
CA GLU A 147 14.27 -1.04 -13.75
C GLU A 147 13.51 -0.03 -12.91
N GLY A 148 14.22 0.97 -12.37
CA GLY A 148 13.60 2.08 -11.69
C GLY A 148 12.81 2.96 -12.65
N TYR A 149 11.77 3.62 -12.14
CA TYR A 149 10.94 4.52 -12.93
C TYR A 149 10.43 5.66 -12.05
N LEU A 150 10.04 6.75 -12.72
CA LEU A 150 9.44 7.90 -12.04
C LEU A 150 7.94 7.75 -12.00
N ASP A 151 7.38 7.98 -10.81
CA ASP A 151 5.94 8.10 -10.61
C ASP A 151 5.72 9.31 -9.72
N GLU A 152 4.94 10.28 -10.19
CA GLU A 152 4.75 11.58 -9.53
C GLU A 152 6.09 12.26 -9.21
N GLY A 153 7.07 12.12 -10.09
CA GLY A 153 8.39 12.73 -9.92
C GLY A 153 9.28 12.04 -8.89
N ILE A 154 8.87 10.91 -8.34
CA ILE A 154 9.62 10.17 -7.33
C ILE A 154 10.07 8.84 -7.92
N TRP A 155 11.35 8.50 -7.72
CA TRP A 155 11.90 7.23 -8.20
C TRP A 155 11.31 6.06 -7.43
N HIS A 156 10.87 5.05 -8.18
CA HIS A 156 10.27 3.81 -7.67
C HIS A 156 10.93 2.60 -8.27
N HIS A 157 10.85 1.48 -7.55
CA HIS A 157 11.09 0.15 -8.09
C HIS A 157 9.95 -0.76 -7.70
N ASP A 158 9.68 -1.75 -8.54
CA ASP A 158 8.75 -2.82 -8.20
C ASP A 158 9.44 -3.80 -7.24
N ALA A 159 8.64 -4.41 -6.38
CA ALA A 159 9.14 -5.41 -5.44
C ALA A 159 8.06 -6.46 -5.20
N TYR A 160 8.48 -7.65 -4.77
CA TYR A 160 7.57 -8.75 -4.50
C TYR A 160 7.98 -9.52 -3.26
N LYS A 161 7.02 -10.27 -2.73
CA LYS A 161 7.24 -11.18 -1.62
C LYS A 161 6.27 -12.35 -1.74
N GLN A 162 6.77 -13.55 -1.50
CA GLN A 162 5.93 -14.73 -1.35
C GLN A 162 5.46 -14.78 0.09
N VAL A 163 4.14 -14.64 0.32
CA VAL A 163 3.56 -14.58 1.65
C VAL A 163 2.86 -15.90 1.95
N ASN A 164 3.14 -16.44 3.12
CA ASN A 164 2.51 -17.67 3.60
C ASN A 164 1.53 -17.31 4.72
N GLY A 165 0.35 -17.97 4.70
CA GLY A 165 -0.60 -17.86 5.79
C GLY A 165 -0.04 -18.54 7.03
N GLY A 166 -0.04 -17.79 8.13
CA GLY A 166 0.47 -18.31 9.39
C GLY A 166 -0.61 -18.64 10.36
#